data_ca3795cd67f97d97622389cba2656a9c
#
_entry.id   ca3795cd67f97d97622389cba2656a9c
#
_cell.length_a   1.000
_cell.length_b   1.000
_cell.length_c   1.000
_cell.angle_alpha   90.00
_cell.angle_beta   90.00
_cell.angle_gamma   90.00
#
_symmetry.space_group_name_H-M   'P 1'
#
loop_
_entity.id
_entity.type
_entity.pdbx_description
1 polymer ?
#
loop_
_entity_poly.entity_id
_entity_poly.type
_entity_poly.pdbx_seq_one_letter_code
_entity_poly.pdbx_strand_id
1 'polypeptide(L)'
;MLGCSRAAVWKHVSALRELGVAVEAQAGQGYRLAQPLELLDAAVIREALGARASALGGLDVVAETGSTNADLLTRRGDEVHRHALLAERQTGGRGRRGRPWFSPFARNIYLSLAWRFESGLGSLT
;
A
#
# COMPACT_ATOMS: atom_id res chain seq x y z
N MET A 1 -10.37 20.73 16.12
CA MET A 1 -11.46 19.85 16.61
C MET A 1 -12.15 19.27 15.39
N LEU A 2 -12.11 17.94 15.19
CA LEU A 2 -12.81 17.31 14.08
C LEU A 2 -14.32 17.40 14.35
N GLY A 3 -15.10 17.99 13.44
CA GLY A 3 -16.55 18.13 13.55
C GLY A 3 -17.35 16.82 13.44
N CYS A 4 -16.84 15.75 14.07
CA CYS A 4 -17.41 14.40 14.02
C CYS A 4 -18.14 14.07 15.33
N SER A 5 -19.27 13.35 15.22
CA SER A 5 -19.95 12.81 16.40
C SER A 5 -19.12 11.72 17.07
N ARG A 6 -19.35 11.48 18.37
CA ARG A 6 -18.68 10.40 19.12
C ARG A 6 -18.87 9.02 18.45
N ALA A 7 -20.05 8.76 17.91
CA ALA A 7 -20.36 7.52 17.20
C ALA A 7 -19.53 7.39 15.91
N ALA A 8 -19.33 8.47 15.15
CA ALA A 8 -18.49 8.48 13.97
C ALA A 8 -17.02 8.20 14.32
N VAL A 9 -16.50 8.84 15.36
CA VAL A 9 -15.13 8.60 15.84
C VAL A 9 -14.96 7.14 16.27
N TRP A 10 -15.91 6.59 17.03
CA TRP A 10 -15.87 5.18 17.44
C TRP A 10 -15.84 4.22 16.24
N LYS A 11 -16.65 4.49 15.21
CA LYS A 11 -16.66 3.70 13.98
C LYS A 11 -15.28 3.70 13.28
N HIS A 12 -14.64 4.86 13.17
CA HIS A 12 -13.31 4.97 12.56
C HIS A 12 -12.25 4.26 13.40
N VAL A 13 -12.30 4.39 14.73
CA VAL A 13 -11.38 3.68 15.63
C VAL A 13 -11.55 2.18 15.52
N SER A 14 -12.79 1.68 15.43
CA SER A 14 -13.06 0.26 15.23
C SER A 14 -12.50 -0.25 13.91
N ALA A 15 -12.68 0.49 12.81
CA ALA A 15 -12.12 0.14 11.51
C ALA A 15 -10.57 0.10 11.53
N LEU A 16 -9.92 1.06 12.20
CA LEU A 16 -8.46 1.04 12.37
C LEU A 16 -7.99 -0.20 13.15
N ARG A 17 -8.72 -0.57 14.21
CA ARG A 17 -8.41 -1.78 14.99
C ARG A 17 -8.58 -3.06 14.17
N GLU A 18 -9.60 -3.13 13.31
CA GLU A 18 -9.80 -4.25 12.37
C GLU A 18 -8.65 -4.38 11.36
N LEU A 19 -8.02 -3.26 10.99
CA LEU A 19 -6.80 -3.24 10.19
C LEU A 19 -5.54 -3.64 10.99
N GLY A 20 -5.66 -3.87 12.31
CA GLY A 20 -4.53 -4.20 13.18
C GLY A 20 -3.76 -2.99 13.71
N VAL A 21 -4.29 -1.78 13.53
CA VAL A 21 -3.70 -0.56 14.09
C VAL A 21 -4.04 -0.46 15.57
N ALA A 22 -3.02 -0.39 16.42
CA ALA A 22 -3.20 -0.27 17.86
C ALA A 22 -3.66 1.15 18.24
N VAL A 23 -4.91 1.26 18.68
CA VAL A 23 -5.53 2.51 19.13
C VAL A 23 -5.94 2.39 20.58
N GLU A 24 -5.40 3.26 21.43
CA GLU A 24 -5.68 3.35 22.86
C GLU A 24 -6.77 4.37 23.13
N ALA A 25 -7.68 4.03 24.06
CA ALA A 25 -8.64 4.99 24.59
C ALA A 25 -8.05 5.67 25.84
N GLN A 26 -8.13 6.97 25.89
CA GLN A 26 -7.72 7.75 27.05
C GLN A 26 -8.95 8.44 27.69
N ALA A 27 -9.20 8.12 28.97
CA ALA A 27 -10.35 8.71 29.69
C ALA A 27 -10.29 10.25 29.67
N GLY A 28 -11.36 10.89 29.21
CA GLY A 28 -11.46 12.34 29.09
C GLY A 28 -10.66 12.99 27.95
N GLN A 29 -9.78 12.25 27.26
CA GLN A 29 -8.90 12.79 26.21
C GLN A 29 -9.19 12.20 24.82
N GLY A 30 -9.98 11.11 24.72
CA GLY A 30 -10.35 10.49 23.45
C GLY A 30 -9.48 9.28 23.08
N TYR A 31 -8.96 9.25 21.85
CA TYR A 31 -8.18 8.14 21.31
C TYR A 31 -6.83 8.62 20.80
N ARG A 32 -5.81 7.78 20.94
CA ARG A 32 -4.50 7.99 20.34
C ARG A 32 -3.96 6.70 19.71
N LEU A 33 -3.06 6.82 18.75
CA LEU A 33 -2.29 5.69 18.26
C LEU A 33 -1.31 5.24 19.35
N ALA A 34 -1.22 3.94 19.61
CA ALA A 34 -0.25 3.38 20.55
C ALA A 34 1.20 3.56 20.07
N GLN A 35 1.39 3.63 18.77
CA GLN A 35 2.67 3.86 18.11
C GLN A 35 2.48 4.81 16.92
N PRO A 36 3.50 5.59 16.54
CA PRO A 36 3.47 6.36 15.31
C PRO A 36 3.14 5.48 14.12
N LEU A 37 2.27 5.96 13.23
CA LEU A 37 1.90 5.30 12.00
C LEU A 37 2.43 6.17 10.85
N GLU A 38 3.37 5.64 10.09
CA GLU A 38 3.88 6.25 8.88
C GLU A 38 3.25 5.52 7.69
N LEU A 39 2.50 6.26 6.89
CA LEU A 39 1.87 5.72 5.69
C LEU A 39 2.74 6.04 4.48
N LEU A 40 2.63 5.19 3.46
CA LEU A 40 3.27 5.42 2.18
C LEU A 40 2.65 6.66 1.51
N ASP A 41 3.51 7.55 1.00
CA ASP A 41 3.12 8.74 0.25
C ASP A 41 3.89 8.79 -1.07
N ALA A 42 3.16 8.83 -2.18
CA ALA A 42 3.75 8.82 -3.53
C ALA A 42 4.62 10.07 -3.79
N ALA A 43 4.26 11.23 -3.23
CA ALA A 43 5.03 12.46 -3.41
C ALA A 43 6.35 12.39 -2.62
N VAL A 44 6.29 11.95 -1.37
CA VAL A 44 7.48 11.76 -0.52
C VAL A 44 8.42 10.72 -1.13
N ILE A 45 7.88 9.61 -1.64
CA ILE A 45 8.68 8.58 -2.31
C ILE A 45 9.36 9.14 -3.57
N ARG A 46 8.64 9.92 -4.40
CA ARG A 46 9.23 10.57 -5.59
C ARG A 46 10.32 11.55 -5.22
N GLU A 47 10.12 12.36 -4.20
CA GLU A 47 11.10 13.30 -3.69
C GLU A 47 12.38 12.58 -3.22
N ALA A 48 12.22 11.52 -2.43
CA ALA A 48 13.34 10.70 -1.94
C ALA A 48 14.13 10.01 -3.07
N LEU A 49 13.46 9.64 -4.17
CA LEU A 49 14.11 9.08 -5.36
C LEU A 49 14.93 10.14 -6.12
N GLY A 50 14.58 11.43 -6.01
CA GLY A 50 15.25 12.52 -6.69
C GLY A 50 15.30 12.29 -8.21
N ALA A 51 16.48 12.46 -8.82
CA ALA A 51 16.65 12.27 -10.26
C ALA A 51 16.25 10.85 -10.76
N ARG A 52 16.34 9.84 -9.90
CA ARG A 52 15.93 8.45 -10.24
C ARG A 52 14.43 8.29 -10.43
N ALA A 53 13.62 9.21 -9.94
CA ALA A 53 12.17 9.17 -10.15
C ALA A 53 11.79 9.23 -11.65
N SER A 54 12.63 9.86 -12.49
CA SER A 54 12.43 9.92 -13.96
C SER A 54 12.51 8.54 -14.64
N ALA A 55 13.15 7.56 -13.99
CA ALA A 55 13.19 6.18 -14.50
C ALA A 55 11.85 5.45 -14.34
N LEU A 56 10.94 5.93 -13.50
CA LEU A 56 9.59 5.37 -13.34
C LEU A 56 8.65 5.94 -14.39
N GLY A 57 7.87 5.08 -15.04
CA GLY A 57 6.75 5.47 -15.89
C GLY A 57 5.52 5.92 -15.09
N GLY A 58 5.40 5.42 -13.86
CA GLY A 58 4.35 5.79 -12.92
C GLY A 58 4.62 5.26 -11.52
N LEU A 59 4.00 5.89 -10.52
CA LEU A 59 4.07 5.48 -9.12
C LEU A 59 2.72 5.74 -8.47
N ASP A 60 2.04 4.68 -8.06
CA ASP A 60 0.80 4.74 -7.30
C ASP A 60 0.97 4.14 -5.91
N VAL A 61 0.27 4.71 -4.95
CA VAL A 61 0.13 4.19 -3.60
C VAL A 61 -1.35 4.03 -3.30
N VAL A 62 -1.75 2.86 -2.81
CA VAL A 62 -3.13 2.56 -2.40
C VAL A 62 -3.16 2.06 -0.96
N ALA A 63 -4.23 2.37 -0.23
CA ALA A 63 -4.37 1.91 1.14
C ALA A 63 -4.56 0.38 1.21
N GLU A 64 -5.34 -0.18 0.29
CA GLU A 64 -5.61 -1.62 0.23
C GLU A 64 -5.85 -2.07 -1.20
N THR A 65 -5.39 -3.29 -1.51
CA THR A 65 -5.70 -3.98 -2.76
C THR A 65 -5.76 -5.49 -2.53
N GLY A 66 -6.34 -6.22 -3.47
CA GLY A 66 -6.25 -7.68 -3.51
C GLY A 66 -4.79 -8.13 -3.67
N SER A 67 -4.10 -7.60 -4.66
CA SER A 67 -2.70 -7.88 -4.94
C SER A 67 -2.12 -6.82 -5.89
N THR A 68 -1.05 -6.16 -5.49
CA THR A 68 -0.35 -5.17 -6.34
C THR A 68 0.09 -5.77 -7.68
N ASN A 69 0.51 -7.04 -7.68
CA ASN A 69 0.90 -7.73 -8.91
C ASN A 69 -0.30 -8.03 -9.82
N ALA A 70 -1.41 -8.51 -9.26
CA ALA A 70 -2.62 -8.76 -10.04
C ALA A 70 -3.16 -7.47 -10.66
N ASP A 71 -3.17 -6.38 -9.89
CA ASP A 71 -3.63 -5.08 -10.38
C ASP A 71 -2.80 -4.58 -11.56
N LEU A 72 -1.47 -4.66 -11.47
CA LEU A 72 -0.60 -4.27 -12.59
C LEU A 72 -0.79 -5.16 -13.81
N LEU A 73 -1.03 -6.45 -13.64
CA LEU A 73 -1.27 -7.38 -14.75
C LEU A 73 -2.60 -7.10 -15.48
N THR A 74 -3.58 -6.47 -14.82
CA THR A 74 -4.84 -6.07 -15.48
C THR A 74 -4.71 -4.78 -16.29
N ARG A 75 -3.72 -3.96 -15.99
CA ARG A 75 -3.46 -2.72 -16.71
C ARG A 75 -2.91 -3.03 -18.12
N ARG A 76 -3.28 -2.23 -19.10
CA ARG A 76 -2.90 -2.41 -20.50
C ARG A 76 -2.28 -1.13 -21.05
N GLY A 77 -1.52 -1.28 -22.14
CA GLY A 77 -0.90 -0.16 -22.85
C GLY A 77 0.52 0.16 -22.38
N ASP A 78 1.09 1.21 -22.98
CA ASP A 78 2.47 1.63 -22.74
C ASP A 78 2.66 2.29 -21.36
N GLU A 79 1.57 2.79 -20.79
CA GLU A 79 1.55 3.43 -19.46
C GLU A 79 1.94 2.50 -18.32
N VAL A 80 1.93 1.18 -18.57
CA VAL A 80 2.29 0.18 -17.53
C VAL A 80 3.81 -0.03 -17.44
N HIS A 81 4.58 0.32 -18.48
CA HIS A 81 6.03 0.13 -18.47
C HIS A 81 6.70 0.98 -17.39
N ARG A 82 7.50 0.36 -16.55
CA ARG A 82 8.18 0.98 -15.39
C ARG A 82 7.22 1.60 -14.38
N HIS A 83 6.00 1.08 -14.28
CA HIS A 83 5.01 1.52 -13.31
C HIS A 83 5.16 0.77 -11.99
N ALA A 84 5.33 1.48 -10.90
CA ALA A 84 5.37 0.95 -9.56
C ALA A 84 3.99 1.11 -8.88
N LEU A 85 3.49 0.05 -8.27
CA LEU A 85 2.28 0.08 -7.43
C LEU A 85 2.65 -0.42 -6.04
N LEU A 86 2.40 0.44 -5.05
CA LEU A 86 2.57 0.12 -3.63
C LEU A 86 1.21 0.07 -2.94
N ALA A 87 1.13 -0.76 -1.88
CA ALA A 87 -0.05 -0.83 -1.03
C ALA A 87 0.35 -0.88 0.45
N GLU A 88 -0.52 -0.35 1.32
CA GLU A 88 -0.37 -0.51 2.77
C GLU A 88 -0.80 -1.91 3.24
N ARG A 89 -1.66 -2.59 2.45
CA ARG A 89 -2.17 -3.93 2.73
C ARG A 89 -2.58 -4.65 1.46
N GLN A 90 -2.36 -5.98 1.44
CA GLN A 90 -2.94 -6.88 0.44
C GLN A 90 -3.90 -7.88 1.08
N THR A 91 -5.10 -8.01 0.54
CA THR A 91 -6.13 -8.96 1.03
C THR A 91 -6.11 -10.29 0.30
N GLY A 92 -5.53 -10.34 -0.90
CA GLY A 92 -5.43 -11.54 -1.76
C GLY A 92 -3.98 -11.93 -2.09
N GLY A 93 -3.01 -11.48 -1.28
CA GLY A 93 -1.61 -11.87 -1.44
C GLY A 93 -1.45 -13.40 -1.33
N ARG A 94 -0.53 -13.96 -2.13
CA ARG A 94 -0.30 -15.42 -2.17
C ARG A 94 1.15 -15.75 -1.85
N GLY A 95 1.35 -16.63 -0.88
CA GLY A 95 2.63 -17.25 -0.62
C GLY A 95 2.94 -18.36 -1.64
N ARG A 96 4.22 -18.75 -1.74
CA ARG A 96 4.64 -19.90 -2.56
C ARG A 96 3.92 -21.17 -2.09
N ARG A 97 3.53 -22.04 -3.04
CA ARG A 97 2.86 -23.32 -2.78
C ARG A 97 1.52 -23.17 -2.06
N GLY A 98 0.78 -22.07 -2.32
CA GLY A 98 -0.54 -21.84 -1.73
C GLY A 98 -0.54 -21.48 -0.25
N ARG A 99 0.61 -21.13 0.34
CA ARG A 99 0.67 -20.72 1.74
C ARG A 99 -0.09 -19.40 1.95
N PRO A 100 -0.77 -19.24 3.10
CA PRO A 100 -1.40 -17.96 3.43
C PRO A 100 -0.35 -16.86 3.49
N TRP A 101 -0.73 -15.69 2.98
CA TRP A 101 0.09 -14.48 3.00
C TRP A 101 -0.43 -13.54 4.08
N PHE A 102 0.40 -13.25 5.07
CA PHE A 102 0.04 -12.31 6.13
C PHE A 102 0.46 -10.90 5.70
N SER A 103 -0.51 -9.99 5.66
CA SER A 103 -0.33 -8.63 5.14
C SER A 103 -0.90 -7.60 6.12
N PRO A 104 -0.19 -7.32 7.24
CA PRO A 104 -0.62 -6.31 8.20
C PRO A 104 -0.55 -4.91 7.58
N PHE A 105 -1.54 -4.08 7.88
CA PHE A 105 -1.64 -2.71 7.38
C PHE A 105 -0.47 -1.85 7.89
N ALA A 106 0.15 -1.09 7.00
CA ALA A 106 1.24 -0.13 7.29
C ALA A 106 2.42 -0.72 8.08
N ARG A 107 2.74 -2.00 7.86
CA ARG A 107 3.86 -2.69 8.54
C ARG A 107 4.93 -3.20 7.60
N ASN A 108 4.60 -3.34 6.32
CA ASN A 108 5.50 -3.87 5.30
C ASN A 108 5.39 -3.04 4.03
N ILE A 109 6.33 -3.23 3.12
CA ILE A 109 6.27 -2.66 1.78
C ILE A 109 5.74 -3.74 0.83
N TYR A 110 4.53 -3.54 0.32
CA TYR A 110 3.94 -4.37 -0.72
C TYR A 110 4.09 -3.63 -2.04
N LEU A 111 5.08 -4.03 -2.83
CA LEU A 111 5.47 -3.37 -4.07
C LEU A 111 5.44 -4.35 -5.24
N SER A 112 4.88 -3.92 -6.35
CA SER A 112 5.07 -4.53 -7.66
C SER A 112 5.55 -3.48 -8.66
N LEU A 113 6.45 -3.89 -9.55
CA LEU A 113 6.97 -3.07 -10.64
C LEU A 113 6.68 -3.77 -11.97
N ALA A 114 5.93 -3.12 -12.83
CA ALA A 114 5.68 -3.61 -14.19
C ALA A 114 6.82 -3.23 -15.12
N TRP A 115 7.32 -4.20 -15.87
CA TRP A 115 8.39 -4.00 -16.83
C TRP A 115 8.05 -4.69 -18.15
N ARG A 116 8.17 -3.95 -19.26
CA ARG A 116 8.03 -4.50 -20.60
C ARG A 116 9.41 -4.76 -21.17
N PHE A 117 9.62 -5.94 -21.69
CA PHE A 117 10.82 -6.32 -22.44
C PHE A 117 10.49 -6.26 -23.94
N GLU A 118 11.29 -5.57 -24.73
CA GLU A 118 11.11 -5.44 -26.19
C GLU A 118 11.46 -6.73 -26.92
N SER A 119 12.41 -7.49 -26.40
CA SER A 119 12.76 -8.84 -26.86
C SER A 119 12.09 -9.87 -25.96
N GLY A 120 11.49 -10.92 -26.54
CA GLY A 120 10.74 -11.94 -25.82
C GLY A 120 11.53 -12.58 -24.68
N LEU A 121 10.83 -13.24 -23.75
CA LEU A 121 11.37 -13.84 -22.50
C LEU A 121 12.55 -14.82 -22.71
N GLY A 122 12.82 -15.28 -23.94
CA GLY A 122 13.97 -16.13 -24.28
C GLY A 122 15.36 -15.51 -24.06
N SER A 123 15.44 -14.20 -23.81
CA SER A 123 16.68 -13.48 -23.50
C SER A 123 16.97 -13.36 -21.99
N LEU A 124 16.14 -13.95 -21.13
CA LEU A 124 16.24 -13.88 -19.67
C LEU A 124 16.80 -15.17 -19.02
N THR A 125 17.35 -16.09 -19.81
CA THR A 125 18.00 -17.32 -19.34
C THR A 125 19.49 -17.11 -19.16
#